data_845d3624b16497c0c915069b83f6ee10
#
_entry.id   845d3624b16497c0c915069b83f6ee10
#
_cell.length_a   1.000
_cell.length_b   1.000
_cell.length_c   1.000
_cell.angle_alpha   90.00
_cell.angle_beta   90.00
_cell.angle_gamma   90.00
#
_symmetry.space_group_name_H-M   'P 1'
#
loop_
_entity.id
_entity.type
_entity.pdbx_description
1 polymer ?
#
loop_
_entity_poly.entity_id
_entity_poly.type
_entity_poly.pdbx_seq_one_letter_code
_entity_poly.pdbx_strand_id
1 'polypeptide(L)'
;GHKVTAIVRNPERVGVKNDNLNVVKSDVADTEAVIEACKGKDTVISAYNPGWSNPNIYEETLHNYPLILESVKLSGVNRLLCVGGAGTLFCAPGLRVVDSGAIPEAIMGGVKSLGEFYLNTLMNEHDIDWVFFSPAGTLEPGERTGKFRLGKDDLIVDANGNSHISVEDYAMAMVDELEKPAHHFERFTIGY
;
A
#
# COMPACT_ATOMS: atom_id res chain seq x y z
N GLY A 1 21.20 -5.32 5.57
CA GLY A 1 19.81 -5.41 5.99
C GLY A 1 19.30 -4.11 6.58
N HIS A 2 18.01 -3.88 6.48
CA HIS A 2 17.35 -2.69 6.99
C HIS A 2 17.05 -2.79 8.48
N LYS A 3 17.02 -1.65 9.17
CA LYS A 3 16.43 -1.53 10.50
C LYS A 3 14.96 -1.15 10.33
N VAL A 4 14.06 -1.94 10.86
CA VAL A 4 12.61 -1.78 10.68
C VAL A 4 11.95 -1.41 12.00
N THR A 5 11.11 -0.39 12.00
CA THR A 5 10.16 -0.11 13.10
C THR A 5 8.77 -0.42 12.58
N ALA A 6 8.12 -1.44 13.12
CA ALA A 6 6.76 -1.83 12.76
C ALA A 6 5.77 -1.24 13.78
N ILE A 7 4.83 -0.41 13.30
CA ILE A 7 3.73 0.11 14.11
C ILE A 7 2.54 -0.82 13.89
N VAL A 8 2.06 -1.45 14.95
CA VAL A 8 0.98 -2.45 14.88
C VAL A 8 0.06 -2.36 16.08
N ARG A 9 -1.22 -2.66 15.89
CA ARG A 9 -2.21 -2.73 17.00
C ARG A 9 -1.98 -3.94 17.90
N ASN A 10 -1.52 -5.05 17.33
CA ASN A 10 -1.40 -6.34 18.00
C ASN A 10 0.03 -6.90 17.81
N PRO A 11 1.01 -6.49 18.65
CA PRO A 11 2.40 -6.95 18.56
C PRO A 11 2.57 -8.47 18.61
N GLU A 12 1.70 -9.16 19.33
CA GLU A 12 1.70 -10.62 19.48
C GLU A 12 1.44 -11.37 18.17
N ARG A 13 0.88 -10.68 17.16
CA ARG A 13 0.65 -11.25 15.82
C ARG A 13 1.85 -11.10 14.89
N VAL A 14 2.89 -10.38 15.30
CA VAL A 14 4.13 -10.26 14.53
C VAL A 14 4.96 -11.53 14.74
N GLY A 15 4.89 -12.44 13.80
CA GLY A 15 5.57 -13.75 13.89
C GLY A 15 7.09 -13.70 13.69
N VAL A 16 7.61 -12.57 13.19
CA VAL A 16 9.04 -12.41 12.90
C VAL A 16 9.77 -11.89 14.14
N LYS A 17 10.90 -12.51 14.49
CA LYS A 17 11.84 -12.02 15.50
C LYS A 17 13.19 -11.77 14.85
N ASN A 18 13.70 -10.55 14.95
CA ASN A 18 14.98 -10.15 14.38
C ASN A 18 15.53 -8.97 15.18
N ASP A 19 16.84 -8.90 15.38
CA ASP A 19 17.50 -7.82 16.12
C ASP A 19 17.33 -6.44 15.44
N ASN A 20 17.09 -6.44 14.14
CA ASN A 20 16.83 -5.22 13.37
C ASN A 20 15.33 -4.84 13.31
N LEU A 21 14.44 -5.58 13.98
CA LEU A 21 13.01 -5.29 14.03
C LEU A 21 12.63 -4.75 15.41
N ASN A 22 12.19 -3.50 15.44
CA ASN A 22 11.52 -2.90 16.59
C ASN A 22 10.00 -2.89 16.35
N VAL A 23 9.23 -3.39 17.31
CA VAL A 23 7.77 -3.41 17.22
C VAL A 23 7.17 -2.43 18.22
N VAL A 24 6.42 -1.47 17.71
CA VAL A 24 5.72 -0.44 18.50
C VAL A 24 4.23 -0.75 18.48
N LYS A 25 3.63 -0.88 19.67
CA LYS A 25 2.18 -1.02 19.80
C LYS A 25 1.54 0.35 19.71
N SER A 26 0.81 0.62 18.63
CA SER A 26 -0.02 1.81 18.49
C SER A 26 -1.12 1.60 17.45
N ASP A 27 -2.13 2.44 17.48
CA ASP A 27 -3.09 2.62 16.39
C ASP A 27 -2.63 3.78 15.49
N VAL A 28 -2.96 3.74 14.21
CA VAL A 28 -2.64 4.81 13.26
C VAL A 28 -3.37 6.12 13.57
N ALA A 29 -4.47 6.06 14.33
CA ALA A 29 -5.19 7.22 14.83
C ALA A 29 -4.46 7.94 15.98
N ASP A 30 -3.48 7.28 16.63
CA ASP A 30 -2.56 7.92 17.57
C ASP A 30 -1.43 8.60 16.78
N THR A 31 -1.71 9.78 16.27
CA THR A 31 -0.80 10.52 15.39
C THR A 31 0.51 10.87 16.07
N GLU A 32 0.50 11.17 17.38
CA GLU A 32 1.73 11.47 18.14
C GLU A 32 2.66 10.25 18.18
N ALA A 33 2.12 9.07 18.45
CA ALA A 33 2.91 7.84 18.45
C ALA A 33 3.42 7.47 17.04
N VAL A 34 2.63 7.72 15.99
CA VAL A 34 3.06 7.50 14.59
C VAL A 34 4.19 8.46 14.24
N ILE A 35 4.06 9.76 14.53
CA ILE A 35 5.10 10.76 14.29
C ILE A 35 6.40 10.36 14.99
N GLU A 36 6.34 10.01 16.29
CA GLU A 36 7.52 9.65 17.06
C GLU A 36 8.21 8.39 16.51
N ALA A 37 7.44 7.38 16.11
CA ALA A 37 7.97 6.14 15.54
C ALA A 37 8.61 6.35 14.15
N CYS A 38 8.14 7.35 13.40
CA CYS A 38 8.67 7.70 12.09
C CYS A 38 9.91 8.60 12.14
N LYS A 39 10.15 9.36 13.22
CA LYS A 39 11.30 10.25 13.33
C LYS A 39 12.63 9.56 13.06
N GLY A 40 13.46 10.20 12.21
CA GLY A 40 14.79 9.70 11.86
C GLY A 40 14.79 8.43 11.01
N LYS A 41 13.68 8.08 10.37
CA LYS A 41 13.61 7.03 9.37
C LYS A 41 13.82 7.60 7.96
N ASP A 42 14.39 6.79 7.08
CA ASP A 42 14.64 7.19 5.69
C ASP A 42 13.34 7.14 4.87
N THR A 43 12.48 6.17 5.16
CA THR A 43 11.24 5.92 4.40
C THR A 43 10.18 5.28 5.30
N VAL A 44 8.92 5.58 5.03
CA VAL A 44 7.78 4.89 5.62
C VAL A 44 7.09 4.05 4.54
N ILE A 45 6.74 2.80 4.88
CA ILE A 45 5.87 1.95 4.06
C ILE A 45 4.54 1.81 4.81
N SER A 46 3.46 2.26 4.20
CA SER A 46 2.11 2.08 4.74
C SER A 46 1.45 0.87 4.08
N ALA A 47 1.26 -0.19 4.87
CA ALA A 47 0.42 -1.34 4.52
C ALA A 47 -0.86 -1.34 5.38
N TYR A 48 -1.36 -0.15 5.71
CA TYR A 48 -2.54 -0.01 6.54
C TYR A 48 -3.80 -0.56 5.84
N ASN A 49 -4.59 -1.30 6.59
CA ASN A 49 -5.93 -1.71 6.21
C ASN A 49 -6.78 -1.86 7.48
N PRO A 50 -7.98 -1.25 7.57
CA PRO A 50 -8.85 -1.39 8.75
C PRO A 50 -9.31 -2.82 9.00
N GLY A 51 -9.26 -3.67 7.98
CA GLY A 51 -9.70 -5.07 7.99
C GLY A 51 -10.84 -5.31 7.00
N TRP A 52 -10.71 -6.32 6.15
CA TRP A 52 -11.69 -6.63 5.10
C TRP A 52 -13.08 -7.02 5.64
N SER A 53 -13.17 -7.49 6.88
CA SER A 53 -14.44 -7.79 7.57
C SER A 53 -14.98 -6.62 8.41
N ASN A 54 -14.32 -5.46 8.39
CA ASN A 54 -14.76 -4.28 9.12
C ASN A 54 -15.92 -3.61 8.37
N PRO A 55 -17.12 -3.50 8.97
CA PRO A 55 -18.26 -2.86 8.30
C PRO A 55 -18.04 -1.36 8.03
N ASN A 56 -17.12 -0.73 8.76
CA ASN A 56 -16.78 0.69 8.61
C ASN A 56 -15.49 0.90 7.79
N ILE A 57 -15.08 -0.11 6.99
CA ILE A 57 -13.81 -0.07 6.23
C ILE A 57 -13.69 1.18 5.36
N TYR A 58 -14.81 1.62 4.76
CA TYR A 58 -14.83 2.78 3.88
C TYR A 58 -14.49 4.07 4.64
N GLU A 59 -15.23 4.35 5.71
CA GLU A 59 -15.05 5.55 6.54
C GLU A 59 -13.70 5.56 7.25
N GLU A 60 -13.29 4.42 7.82
CA GLU A 60 -12.01 4.32 8.53
C GLU A 60 -10.82 4.46 7.59
N THR A 61 -10.90 3.98 6.35
CA THR A 61 -9.86 4.19 5.35
C THR A 61 -9.71 5.67 5.01
N LEU A 62 -10.82 6.35 4.70
CA LEU A 62 -10.82 7.77 4.35
C LEU A 62 -10.43 8.69 5.51
N HIS A 63 -10.66 8.25 6.75
CA HIS A 63 -10.23 8.96 7.94
C HIS A 63 -8.73 8.76 8.23
N ASN A 64 -8.25 7.53 8.21
CA ASN A 64 -6.94 7.19 8.74
C ASN A 64 -5.79 7.39 7.72
N TYR A 65 -6.02 7.20 6.41
CA TYR A 65 -4.96 7.41 5.43
C TYR A 65 -4.44 8.86 5.37
N PRO A 66 -5.30 9.91 5.42
CA PRO A 66 -4.83 11.29 5.57
C PRO A 66 -4.07 11.53 6.87
N LEU A 67 -4.47 10.91 7.98
CA LEU A 67 -3.74 11.01 9.25
C LEU A 67 -2.34 10.38 9.15
N ILE A 68 -2.22 9.22 8.50
CA ILE A 68 -0.93 8.58 8.25
C ILE A 68 -0.05 9.50 7.40
N LEU A 69 -0.57 10.00 6.29
CA LEU A 69 0.17 10.90 5.39
C LEU A 69 0.70 12.13 6.16
N GLU A 70 -0.17 12.80 6.91
CA GLU A 70 0.18 14.00 7.66
C GLU A 70 1.18 13.69 8.79
N SER A 71 1.01 12.56 9.49
CA SER A 71 1.95 12.13 10.52
C SER A 71 3.34 11.86 9.96
N VAL A 72 3.43 11.24 8.78
CA VAL A 72 4.71 10.99 8.11
C VAL A 72 5.37 12.32 7.72
N LYS A 73 4.63 13.28 7.16
CA LYS A 73 5.14 14.63 6.84
C LYS A 73 5.67 15.34 8.09
N LEU A 74 4.88 15.34 9.17
CA LEU A 74 5.25 15.99 10.44
C LEU A 74 6.46 15.33 11.14
N SER A 75 6.73 14.06 10.87
CA SER A 75 7.91 13.35 11.38
C SER A 75 9.23 13.79 10.72
N GLY A 76 9.14 14.48 9.57
CA GLY A 76 10.28 14.88 8.76
C GLY A 76 10.81 13.80 7.82
N VAL A 77 10.09 12.68 7.67
CA VAL A 77 10.39 11.67 6.64
C VAL A 77 9.94 12.18 5.27
N ASN A 78 10.82 12.09 4.28
CA ASN A 78 10.59 12.67 2.96
C ASN A 78 10.04 11.67 1.92
N ARG A 79 9.85 10.39 2.30
CA ARG A 79 9.39 9.36 1.36
C ARG A 79 8.36 8.43 1.99
N LEU A 80 7.23 8.25 1.30
CA LEU A 80 6.13 7.37 1.68
C LEU A 80 5.80 6.39 0.55
N LEU A 81 5.92 5.09 0.79
CA LEU A 81 5.44 4.05 -0.09
C LEU A 81 4.12 3.51 0.46
N CYS A 82 3.05 3.58 -0.33
CA CYS A 82 1.76 3.04 0.03
C CYS A 82 1.52 1.70 -0.67
N VAL A 83 1.16 0.67 0.10
CA VAL A 83 0.52 -0.51 -0.47
C VAL A 83 -0.83 -0.08 -1.01
N GLY A 84 -0.94 -0.06 -2.32
CA GLY A 84 -2.10 0.41 -3.04
C GLY A 84 -3.16 -0.68 -3.24
N GLY A 85 -4.08 -0.39 -4.15
CA GLY A 85 -5.12 -1.30 -4.60
C GLY A 85 -5.22 -1.32 -6.12
N ALA A 86 -5.74 -2.41 -6.69
CA ALA A 86 -5.97 -2.55 -8.12
C ALA A 86 -7.21 -1.80 -8.62
N GLY A 87 -8.08 -1.34 -7.72
CA GLY A 87 -9.40 -0.79 -8.07
C GLY A 87 -9.38 0.39 -9.03
N THR A 88 -8.33 1.23 -8.97
CA THR A 88 -8.17 2.40 -9.85
C THR A 88 -7.34 2.14 -11.10
N LEU A 89 -6.80 0.93 -11.29
CA LEU A 89 -6.14 0.52 -12.53
C LEU A 89 -7.18 0.40 -13.66
N PHE A 90 -6.75 0.64 -14.90
CA PHE A 90 -7.59 0.45 -16.06
C PHE A 90 -7.56 -1.01 -16.52
N CYS A 91 -8.72 -1.65 -16.62
CA CYS A 91 -8.88 -2.99 -17.19
C CYS A 91 -9.33 -2.95 -18.66
N ALA A 92 -9.74 -1.78 -19.16
CA ALA A 92 -10.01 -1.47 -20.55
C ALA A 92 -9.90 0.04 -20.77
N PRO A 93 -9.84 0.55 -22.00
CA PRO A 93 -9.73 1.99 -22.26
C PRO A 93 -10.84 2.79 -21.56
N GLY A 94 -10.44 3.63 -20.60
CA GLY A 94 -11.34 4.47 -19.82
C GLY A 94 -12.17 3.74 -18.75
N LEU A 95 -12.01 2.41 -18.58
CA LEU A 95 -12.73 1.61 -17.60
C LEU A 95 -11.80 1.16 -16.46
N ARG A 96 -12.05 1.63 -15.26
CA ARG A 96 -11.34 1.17 -14.07
C ARG A 96 -11.89 -0.15 -13.56
N VAL A 97 -11.05 -0.92 -12.90
CA VAL A 97 -11.43 -2.19 -12.26
C VAL A 97 -12.62 -2.02 -11.31
N VAL A 98 -12.65 -0.95 -10.52
CA VAL A 98 -13.74 -0.66 -9.57
C VAL A 98 -15.09 -0.43 -10.26
N ASP A 99 -15.09 0.02 -11.51
CA ASP A 99 -16.28 0.33 -12.31
C ASP A 99 -16.68 -0.83 -13.24
N SER A 100 -15.87 -1.88 -13.31
CA SER A 100 -16.06 -3.01 -14.25
C SER A 100 -17.13 -4.01 -13.80
N GLY A 101 -17.58 -3.94 -12.55
CA GLY A 101 -18.47 -4.94 -11.96
C GLY A 101 -17.77 -6.22 -11.50
N ALA A 102 -16.45 -6.32 -11.61
CA ALA A 102 -15.68 -7.51 -11.22
C ALA A 102 -15.37 -7.57 -9.72
N ILE A 103 -15.53 -6.46 -8.98
CA ILE A 103 -15.20 -6.42 -7.56
C ILE A 103 -16.36 -6.97 -6.72
N PRO A 104 -16.13 -7.99 -5.88
CA PRO A 104 -17.15 -8.50 -4.98
C PRO A 104 -17.66 -7.41 -4.02
N GLU A 105 -18.98 -7.39 -3.76
CA GLU A 105 -19.64 -6.42 -2.89
C GLU A 105 -18.99 -6.38 -1.48
N ALA A 106 -18.61 -7.54 -0.97
CA ALA A 106 -18.00 -7.68 0.36
C ALA A 106 -16.70 -6.87 0.57
N ILE A 107 -15.98 -6.53 -0.50
CA ILE A 107 -14.72 -5.77 -0.43
C ILE A 107 -14.83 -4.39 -1.12
N MET A 108 -15.97 -4.08 -1.71
CA MET A 108 -16.18 -2.87 -2.50
C MET A 108 -15.89 -1.60 -1.69
N GLY A 109 -16.30 -1.56 -0.43
CA GLY A 109 -16.04 -0.40 0.44
C GLY A 109 -14.55 -0.08 0.59
N GLY A 110 -13.72 -1.10 0.85
CA GLY A 110 -12.27 -0.92 0.96
C GLY A 110 -11.60 -0.57 -0.37
N VAL A 111 -12.07 -1.16 -1.48
CA VAL A 111 -11.53 -0.85 -2.82
C VAL A 111 -11.83 0.59 -3.21
N LYS A 112 -13.08 1.05 -2.99
CA LYS A 112 -13.49 2.44 -3.29
C LYS A 112 -12.75 3.45 -2.43
N SER A 113 -12.74 3.27 -1.12
CA SER A 113 -12.13 4.25 -0.20
C SER A 113 -10.63 4.42 -0.43
N LEU A 114 -9.91 3.33 -0.65
CA LEU A 114 -8.47 3.42 -0.97
C LEU A 114 -8.23 4.09 -2.33
N GLY A 115 -9.10 3.83 -3.31
CA GLY A 115 -9.09 4.50 -4.60
C GLY A 115 -9.37 6.00 -4.49
N GLU A 116 -10.32 6.41 -3.66
CA GLU A 116 -10.64 7.80 -3.40
C GLU A 116 -9.51 8.53 -2.68
N PHE A 117 -8.89 7.92 -1.69
CA PHE A 117 -7.67 8.46 -1.07
C PHE A 117 -6.59 8.72 -2.11
N TYR A 118 -6.30 7.74 -2.99
CA TYR A 118 -5.33 7.91 -4.06
C TYR A 118 -5.68 9.08 -4.98
N LEU A 119 -6.90 9.10 -5.53
CA LEU A 119 -7.31 10.06 -6.54
C LEU A 119 -7.51 11.48 -6.00
N ASN A 120 -8.06 11.62 -4.80
CA ASN A 120 -8.49 12.91 -4.27
C ASN A 120 -7.48 13.52 -3.29
N THR A 121 -6.61 12.71 -2.68
CA THR A 121 -5.63 13.19 -1.70
C THR A 121 -4.20 13.02 -2.23
N LEU A 122 -3.79 11.78 -2.50
CA LEU A 122 -2.40 11.50 -2.79
C LEU A 122 -1.93 12.11 -4.11
N MET A 123 -2.75 12.07 -5.16
CA MET A 123 -2.42 12.72 -6.45
C MET A 123 -2.26 14.25 -6.37
N ASN A 124 -2.77 14.88 -5.31
CA ASN A 124 -2.64 16.32 -5.07
C ASN A 124 -1.56 16.64 -4.01
N GLU A 125 -0.86 15.62 -3.50
CA GLU A 125 0.21 15.79 -2.53
C GLU A 125 1.53 16.09 -3.25
N HIS A 126 2.23 17.15 -2.81
CA HIS A 126 3.48 17.62 -3.42
C HIS A 126 4.61 17.85 -2.40
N ASP A 127 4.32 17.74 -1.10
CA ASP A 127 5.28 18.04 -0.04
C ASP A 127 6.10 16.83 0.40
N ILE A 128 5.69 15.62 0.04
CA ILE A 128 6.40 14.38 0.35
C ILE A 128 6.47 13.52 -0.91
N ASP A 129 7.63 12.92 -1.17
CA ASP A 129 7.80 11.97 -2.27
C ASP A 129 7.02 10.68 -1.97
N TRP A 130 5.89 10.52 -2.64
CA TRP A 130 5.03 9.37 -2.46
C TRP A 130 5.03 8.42 -3.65
N VAL A 131 4.78 7.15 -3.35
CA VAL A 131 4.54 6.10 -4.33
C VAL A 131 3.30 5.32 -3.94
N PHE A 132 2.39 5.09 -4.88
CA PHE A 132 1.22 4.24 -4.71
C PHE A 132 1.41 2.94 -5.50
N PHE A 133 1.86 1.88 -4.84
CA PHE A 133 2.15 0.62 -5.48
C PHE A 133 0.89 -0.25 -5.54
N SER A 134 0.24 -0.28 -6.71
CA SER A 134 -0.95 -1.08 -6.96
C SER A 134 -0.58 -2.55 -7.20
N PRO A 135 -1.17 -3.51 -6.47
CA PRO A 135 -1.00 -4.92 -6.79
C PRO A 135 -1.77 -5.29 -8.07
N ALA A 136 -1.59 -6.52 -8.54
CA ALA A 136 -2.50 -7.16 -9.48
C ALA A 136 -3.91 -7.30 -8.90
N GLY A 137 -4.87 -7.71 -9.72
CA GLY A 137 -6.25 -7.93 -9.30
C GLY A 137 -6.40 -8.91 -8.15
N THR A 138 -5.55 -9.94 -8.10
CA THR A 138 -5.42 -10.89 -7.00
C THR A 138 -4.03 -10.82 -6.40
N LEU A 139 -3.96 -10.55 -5.10
CA LEU A 139 -2.75 -10.57 -4.28
C LEU A 139 -2.92 -11.62 -3.18
N GLU A 140 -2.17 -12.71 -3.24
CA GLU A 140 -2.31 -13.83 -2.33
C GLU A 140 -0.95 -14.46 -1.97
N PRO A 141 -0.83 -15.17 -0.84
CA PRO A 141 0.39 -15.91 -0.53
C PRO A 141 0.76 -16.90 -1.63
N GLY A 142 2.05 -17.00 -1.96
CA GLY A 142 2.53 -17.84 -3.04
C GLY A 142 4.04 -18.06 -2.98
N GLU A 143 4.70 -18.11 -4.11
CA GLU A 143 6.14 -18.28 -4.22
C GLU A 143 6.84 -16.95 -4.54
N ARG A 144 8.04 -16.80 -4.00
CA ARG A 144 8.97 -15.75 -4.38
C ARG A 144 9.71 -16.16 -5.64
N THR A 145 9.18 -15.81 -6.79
CA THR A 145 9.74 -16.21 -8.08
C THR A 145 10.82 -15.24 -8.59
N GLY A 146 10.71 -13.96 -8.23
CA GLY A 146 11.53 -12.88 -8.76
C GLY A 146 11.27 -12.60 -10.24
N LYS A 147 10.19 -13.12 -10.81
CA LYS A 147 9.82 -12.97 -12.22
C LYS A 147 8.42 -12.37 -12.33
N PHE A 148 8.36 -11.08 -12.57
CA PHE A 148 7.12 -10.32 -12.67
C PHE A 148 7.31 -9.16 -13.67
N ARG A 149 6.20 -8.55 -14.06
CA ARG A 149 6.20 -7.35 -14.89
C ARG A 149 5.78 -6.15 -14.04
N LEU A 150 6.40 -5.00 -14.28
CA LEU A 150 5.96 -3.73 -13.73
C LEU A 150 5.23 -2.95 -14.83
N GLY A 151 4.25 -2.14 -14.41
CA GLY A 151 3.47 -1.27 -15.28
C GLY A 151 3.06 0.00 -14.55
N LYS A 152 2.28 0.85 -15.19
CA LYS A 152 1.81 2.11 -14.59
C LYS A 152 0.33 2.05 -14.22
N ASP A 153 -0.54 2.33 -15.15
CA ASP A 153 -1.96 2.58 -14.89
C ASP A 153 -2.88 1.45 -15.36
N ASP A 154 -2.36 0.54 -16.18
CA ASP A 154 -3.13 -0.56 -16.72
C ASP A 154 -2.96 -1.82 -15.87
N LEU A 155 -4.07 -2.54 -15.67
CA LEU A 155 -4.07 -3.83 -15.00
C LEU A 155 -3.23 -4.83 -15.80
N ILE A 156 -2.20 -5.40 -15.18
CA ILE A 156 -1.39 -6.43 -15.81
C ILE A 156 -2.14 -7.76 -15.76
N VAL A 157 -2.26 -8.42 -16.90
CA VAL A 157 -2.89 -9.73 -17.02
C VAL A 157 -1.95 -10.73 -17.72
N ASP A 158 -2.11 -12.01 -17.39
CA ASP A 158 -1.42 -13.10 -18.06
C ASP A 158 -2.03 -13.42 -19.43
N ALA A 159 -1.51 -14.42 -20.12
CA ALA A 159 -2.01 -14.85 -21.43
C ALA A 159 -3.46 -15.37 -21.41
N ASN A 160 -3.99 -15.71 -20.24
CA ASN A 160 -5.34 -16.18 -20.03
C ASN A 160 -6.30 -15.07 -19.57
N GLY A 161 -5.79 -13.85 -19.40
CA GLY A 161 -6.57 -12.70 -18.92
C GLY A 161 -6.67 -12.61 -17.38
N ASN A 162 -5.91 -13.41 -16.62
CA ASN A 162 -5.92 -13.35 -15.16
C ASN A 162 -4.91 -12.31 -14.67
N SER A 163 -5.29 -11.54 -13.67
CA SER A 163 -4.41 -10.58 -13.01
C SER A 163 -4.08 -11.07 -11.61
N HIS A 164 -2.84 -11.48 -11.38
CA HIS A 164 -2.40 -12.00 -10.10
C HIS A 164 -0.93 -11.74 -9.84
N ILE A 165 -0.55 -11.73 -8.56
CA ILE A 165 0.81 -11.64 -8.04
C ILE A 165 0.89 -12.28 -6.66
N SER A 166 2.00 -12.93 -6.32
CA SER A 166 2.22 -13.40 -4.97
C SER A 166 2.57 -12.25 -4.02
N VAL A 167 2.21 -12.39 -2.75
CA VAL A 167 2.63 -11.45 -1.68
C VAL A 167 4.14 -11.36 -1.62
N GLU A 168 4.83 -12.47 -1.84
CA GLU A 168 6.30 -12.58 -1.80
C GLU A 168 6.97 -11.78 -2.92
N ASP A 169 6.47 -11.85 -4.14
CA ASP A 169 7.01 -11.05 -5.26
C ASP A 169 6.59 -9.58 -5.14
N TYR A 170 5.38 -9.30 -4.68
CA TYR A 170 4.95 -7.94 -4.39
C TYR A 170 5.83 -7.28 -3.32
N ALA A 171 6.12 -7.99 -2.22
CA ALA A 171 7.00 -7.49 -1.17
C ALA A 171 8.44 -7.30 -1.66
N MET A 172 8.94 -8.22 -2.52
CA MET A 172 10.26 -8.09 -3.15
C MET A 172 10.33 -6.81 -3.98
N ALA A 173 9.35 -6.56 -4.85
CA ALA A 173 9.32 -5.35 -5.67
C ALA A 173 9.18 -4.07 -4.82
N MET A 174 8.47 -4.10 -3.69
CA MET A 174 8.40 -2.99 -2.74
C MET A 174 9.77 -2.68 -2.13
N VAL A 175 10.55 -3.72 -1.78
CA VAL A 175 11.91 -3.56 -1.27
C VAL A 175 12.86 -3.08 -2.37
N ASP A 176 12.72 -3.57 -3.60
CA ASP A 176 13.51 -3.09 -4.74
C ASP A 176 13.28 -1.59 -4.97
N GLU A 177 12.02 -1.12 -4.89
CA GLU A 177 11.66 0.30 -4.99
C GLU A 177 12.20 1.12 -3.80
N LEU A 178 12.25 0.54 -2.61
CA LEU A 178 12.87 1.17 -1.44
C LEU A 178 14.38 1.35 -1.62
N GLU A 179 15.08 0.31 -2.10
CA GLU A 179 16.54 0.29 -2.25
C GLU A 179 17.02 1.06 -3.49
N LYS A 180 16.21 1.08 -4.54
CA LYS A 180 16.52 1.71 -5.84
C LYS A 180 15.30 2.49 -6.32
N PRO A 181 15.03 3.67 -5.73
CA PRO A 181 13.87 4.48 -6.09
C PRO A 181 13.83 4.76 -7.60
N ALA A 182 12.76 4.33 -8.24
CA ALA A 182 12.52 4.53 -9.67
C ALA A 182 11.23 5.32 -9.95
N HIS A 183 10.33 5.37 -8.97
CA HIS A 183 9.03 6.03 -9.08
C HIS A 183 8.93 7.15 -8.04
N HIS A 184 8.41 8.31 -8.44
CA HIS A 184 8.28 9.51 -7.62
C HIS A 184 6.98 10.24 -7.95
N PHE A 185 6.16 10.53 -6.94
CA PHE A 185 4.86 11.20 -7.10
C PHE A 185 3.96 10.49 -8.11
N GLU A 186 4.02 9.17 -8.14
CA GLU A 186 3.27 8.39 -9.11
C GLU A 186 2.82 7.03 -8.57
N ARG A 187 1.90 6.43 -9.30
CA ARG A 187 1.53 5.03 -9.15
C ARG A 187 2.35 4.17 -10.10
N PHE A 188 2.67 2.96 -9.64
CA PHE A 188 3.06 1.86 -10.50
C PHE A 188 2.36 0.57 -10.06
N THR A 189 2.39 -0.45 -10.91
CA THR A 189 1.72 -1.73 -10.67
C THR A 189 2.61 -2.91 -11.02
N ILE A 190 2.18 -4.10 -10.61
CA ILE A 190 2.90 -5.36 -10.78
C ILE A 190 1.92 -6.49 -11.12
N GLY A 191 2.36 -7.47 -11.89
CA GLY A 191 1.64 -8.71 -12.19
C GLY A 191 2.49 -9.71 -12.93
N TYR A 192 2.02 -10.93 -13.02
CA TYR A 192 2.64 -12.00 -13.81
C TYR A 192 2.24 -11.92 -15.28
#